data_1b493543bbf96b72bdbbd9ecd6e938c2
#
_entry.id   1b493543bbf96b72bdbbd9ecd6e938c2
#
_cell.length_a   1.000
_cell.length_b   1.000
_cell.length_c   1.000
_cell.angle_alpha   90.00
_cell.angle_beta   90.00
_cell.angle_gamma   90.00
#
_symmetry.space_group_name_H-M   'P 1'
#
loop_
_entity.id
_entity.type
_entity.pdbx_description
1 polymer ?
#
loop_
_entity_poly.entity_id
_entity_poly.type
_entity_poly.pdbx_seq_one_letter_code
_entity_poly.pdbx_strand_id
1 'polypeptide(L)'
;TDLAGPYSQSSYYNSQTAAYYYDGTAEANHDVVIVGWDDAYPRENFRRQPEGDGAFLCVNSWGENFGDGGFFHVSYEDSWITESGISYCGIGPLDNFDRNYQSDLCGWTGQMGFGEPEAWMANAYTAESDETLEAVGFYATAPDTEYEVYVFDGDSFREHVENNVKFQADSGKVLASGTLPDTGFYTVNLAKSQELDAGEMFVVAVRIRTPGTTQPVAVEYAGGGRTGNIDIGDGEGYISFDGSLWERTETSKRCNVCLKAYSRKIGK
;
A
#
# COMPACT_ATOMS: atom_id res chain seq x y z
N THR A 1 -24.14 -4.32 -0.06
CA THR A 1 -24.71 -3.97 -1.37
C THR A 1 -25.17 -5.23 -2.07
N ASP A 2 -26.47 -5.39 -2.27
CA ASP A 2 -27.03 -6.59 -2.88
C ASP A 2 -26.96 -6.49 -4.43
N LEU A 3 -25.73 -6.42 -4.94
CA LEU A 3 -25.44 -6.63 -6.36
C LEU A 3 -25.16 -8.11 -6.68
N ALA A 4 -25.24 -8.99 -5.68
CA ALA A 4 -25.05 -10.44 -5.83
C ALA A 4 -26.32 -11.13 -6.30
N GLY A 5 -26.68 -10.91 -7.50
CA GLY A 5 -27.79 -11.55 -8.21
C GLY A 5 -27.86 -10.99 -9.61
N PRO A 6 -28.80 -11.37 -10.44
CA PRO A 6 -29.02 -10.59 -11.65
C PRO A 6 -29.32 -9.16 -11.20
N TYR A 7 -28.31 -8.29 -11.33
CA TYR A 7 -28.30 -6.86 -10.91
C TYR A 7 -29.55 -6.11 -11.38
N SER A 8 -30.22 -6.60 -12.42
CA SER A 8 -31.53 -6.14 -12.88
C SER A 8 -32.66 -6.27 -11.86
N GLN A 9 -32.47 -7.07 -10.78
CA GLN A 9 -33.46 -7.30 -9.72
C GLN A 9 -33.15 -6.58 -8.40
N SER A 10 -31.97 -5.97 -8.24
CA SER A 10 -31.68 -5.19 -7.03
C SER A 10 -32.68 -4.05 -6.84
N SER A 11 -33.20 -3.88 -5.62
CA SER A 11 -34.09 -2.76 -5.29
C SER A 11 -33.33 -1.42 -5.24
N TYR A 12 -32.02 -1.44 -5.29
CA TYR A 12 -31.12 -0.29 -5.18
C TYR A 12 -30.52 0.12 -6.53
N TYR A 13 -30.61 -0.73 -7.57
CA TYR A 13 -30.03 -0.46 -8.88
C TYR A 13 -31.13 -0.24 -9.93
N ASN A 14 -31.03 0.86 -10.65
CA ASN A 14 -31.85 1.15 -11.84
C ASN A 14 -31.08 0.78 -13.11
N SER A 15 -31.45 -0.31 -13.75
CA SER A 15 -30.79 -0.80 -14.95
C SER A 15 -31.05 0.04 -16.21
N GLN A 16 -32.06 0.92 -16.21
CA GLN A 16 -32.37 1.80 -17.35
C GLN A 16 -31.47 3.03 -17.37
N THR A 17 -31.05 3.52 -16.21
CA THR A 17 -30.21 4.70 -16.05
C THR A 17 -28.81 4.37 -15.52
N ALA A 18 -28.52 3.07 -15.32
CA ALA A 18 -27.28 2.61 -14.73
C ALA A 18 -26.94 3.34 -13.40
N ALA A 19 -27.93 3.46 -12.51
CA ALA A 19 -27.81 4.25 -11.28
C ALA A 19 -28.06 3.39 -10.04
N TYR A 20 -27.21 3.54 -9.03
CA TYR A 20 -27.23 2.80 -7.78
C TYR A 20 -27.27 3.74 -6.57
N TYR A 21 -28.14 3.43 -5.61
CA TYR A 21 -28.21 4.10 -4.33
C TYR A 21 -28.62 3.14 -3.22
N TYR A 22 -27.80 3.06 -2.17
CA TYR A 22 -28.06 2.27 -0.97
C TYR A 22 -28.08 3.16 0.27
N ASP A 23 -29.18 3.12 1.01
CA ASP A 23 -29.44 3.89 2.23
C ASP A 23 -29.51 3.00 3.49
N GLY A 24 -28.92 1.81 3.43
CA GLY A 24 -28.99 0.82 4.52
C GLY A 24 -27.74 0.77 5.37
N THR A 25 -27.76 -0.18 6.33
CA THR A 25 -26.70 -0.37 7.33
C THR A 25 -25.87 -1.65 7.12
N ALA A 26 -26.15 -2.44 6.07
CA ALA A 26 -25.32 -3.61 5.76
C ALA A 26 -23.96 -3.14 5.21
N GLU A 27 -22.88 -3.75 5.70
CA GLU A 27 -21.52 -3.44 5.27
C GLU A 27 -21.34 -3.61 3.76
N ALA A 28 -20.45 -2.78 3.19
CA ALA A 28 -20.07 -2.91 1.80
C ALA A 28 -19.40 -4.27 1.54
N ASN A 29 -19.75 -4.90 0.41
CA ASN A 29 -19.23 -6.22 0.02
C ASN A 29 -18.64 -6.22 -1.40
N HIS A 30 -18.50 -5.05 -2.02
CA HIS A 30 -17.98 -4.89 -3.36
C HIS A 30 -17.26 -3.56 -3.52
N ASP A 31 -16.14 -3.58 -4.23
CA ASP A 31 -15.33 -2.40 -4.52
C ASP A 31 -15.57 -1.94 -5.96
N VAL A 32 -15.57 -0.63 -6.17
CA VAL A 32 -15.69 0.00 -7.49
C VAL A 32 -14.70 1.14 -7.61
N VAL A 33 -14.37 1.56 -8.83
CA VAL A 33 -13.46 2.69 -9.06
C VAL A 33 -14.27 3.93 -9.39
N ILE A 34 -14.12 4.99 -8.58
CA ILE A 34 -14.65 6.31 -8.88
C ILE A 34 -13.74 6.96 -9.93
N VAL A 35 -14.28 7.33 -11.08
CA VAL A 35 -13.55 7.93 -12.21
C VAL A 35 -14.02 9.34 -12.54
N GLY A 36 -15.08 9.81 -11.88
CA GLY A 36 -15.62 11.14 -12.08
C GLY A 36 -16.83 11.40 -11.20
N TRP A 37 -17.48 12.53 -11.42
CA TRP A 37 -18.70 12.92 -10.72
C TRP A 37 -19.53 13.87 -11.57
N ASP A 38 -20.82 13.98 -11.24
CA ASP A 38 -21.78 14.92 -11.82
C ASP A 38 -22.67 15.49 -10.71
N ASP A 39 -22.45 16.75 -10.34
CA ASP A 39 -23.20 17.44 -9.28
C ASP A 39 -24.67 17.66 -9.65
N ALA A 40 -25.01 17.63 -10.93
CA ALA A 40 -26.35 17.82 -11.45
C ALA A 40 -27.04 16.50 -11.84
N TYR A 41 -26.45 15.34 -11.52
CA TYR A 41 -27.06 14.05 -11.86
C TYR A 41 -28.42 13.91 -11.17
N PRO A 42 -29.52 13.77 -11.94
CA PRO A 42 -30.87 13.83 -11.37
C PRO A 42 -31.17 12.65 -10.42
N ARG A 43 -31.63 12.95 -9.24
CA ARG A 43 -32.05 11.93 -8.25
C ARG A 43 -33.15 11.00 -8.76
N GLU A 44 -33.97 11.45 -9.73
CA GLU A 44 -35.02 10.65 -10.38
C GLU A 44 -34.47 9.46 -11.16
N ASN A 45 -33.19 9.47 -11.51
CA ASN A 45 -32.52 8.36 -12.19
C ASN A 45 -32.30 7.16 -11.25
N PHE A 46 -32.31 7.37 -9.95
CA PHE A 46 -32.17 6.28 -8.98
C PHE A 46 -33.50 5.55 -8.76
N ARG A 47 -33.46 4.25 -8.58
CA ARG A 47 -34.63 3.43 -8.32
C ARG A 47 -35.28 3.77 -6.97
N ARG A 48 -34.47 4.05 -5.94
CA ARG A 48 -34.82 4.73 -4.71
C ARG A 48 -34.26 6.13 -4.82
N GLN A 49 -35.07 7.13 -4.59
CA GLN A 49 -34.62 8.52 -4.75
C GLN A 49 -33.88 8.98 -3.49
N PRO A 50 -32.60 9.43 -3.62
CA PRO A 50 -31.93 10.18 -2.55
C PRO A 50 -32.60 11.55 -2.31
N GLU A 51 -32.18 12.26 -1.27
CA GLU A 51 -32.74 13.58 -0.94
C GLU A 51 -32.32 14.65 -1.95
N GLY A 52 -31.07 14.57 -2.48
CA GLY A 52 -30.48 15.51 -3.42
C GLY A 52 -30.05 14.91 -4.74
N ASP A 53 -29.72 15.78 -5.67
CA ASP A 53 -29.03 15.45 -6.93
C ASP A 53 -27.56 15.22 -6.69
N GLY A 54 -26.89 14.59 -7.65
CA GLY A 54 -25.45 14.35 -7.66
C GLY A 54 -25.06 12.88 -7.52
N ALA A 55 -24.06 12.50 -8.29
CA ALA A 55 -23.55 11.14 -8.31
C ALA A 55 -22.07 11.07 -8.65
N PHE A 56 -21.39 10.06 -8.12
CA PHE A 56 -20.10 9.60 -8.61
C PHE A 56 -20.28 8.75 -9.87
N LEU A 57 -19.45 8.97 -10.88
CA LEU A 57 -19.31 8.06 -12.00
C LEU A 57 -18.31 6.97 -11.63
N CYS A 58 -18.76 5.73 -11.65
CA CYS A 58 -17.98 4.56 -11.23
C CYS A 58 -17.77 3.58 -12.37
N VAL A 59 -16.64 2.87 -12.36
CA VAL A 59 -16.35 1.70 -13.20
C VAL A 59 -16.43 0.45 -12.36
N ASN A 60 -17.14 -0.57 -12.90
CA ASN A 60 -17.25 -1.89 -12.30
C ASN A 60 -16.30 -2.90 -12.97
N SER A 61 -15.92 -3.94 -12.25
CA SER A 61 -15.10 -5.05 -12.75
C SER A 61 -15.88 -6.14 -13.52
N TRP A 62 -17.17 -5.92 -13.80
CA TRP A 62 -18.06 -6.93 -14.43
C TRP A 62 -18.14 -6.88 -15.95
N GLY A 63 -17.29 -6.04 -16.56
CA GLY A 63 -17.18 -5.89 -18.02
C GLY A 63 -18.23 -4.99 -18.64
N GLU A 64 -18.14 -4.83 -19.95
CA GLU A 64 -18.91 -3.86 -20.75
C GLU A 64 -20.41 -4.12 -20.79
N ASN A 65 -20.85 -5.33 -20.43
CA ASN A 65 -22.28 -5.66 -20.42
C ASN A 65 -23.02 -5.19 -19.16
N PHE A 66 -22.28 -4.64 -18.17
CA PHE A 66 -22.86 -4.04 -16.99
C PHE A 66 -23.02 -2.53 -17.18
N GLY A 67 -24.15 -1.98 -16.76
CA GLY A 67 -24.40 -0.55 -16.79
C GLY A 67 -24.34 0.05 -18.19
N ASP A 68 -23.66 1.17 -18.32
CA ASP A 68 -23.36 1.82 -19.59
C ASP A 68 -21.90 1.53 -19.98
N GLY A 69 -21.65 0.43 -20.71
CA GLY A 69 -20.30 0.05 -21.12
C GLY A 69 -19.35 -0.28 -19.94
N GLY A 70 -19.86 -0.77 -18.83
CA GLY A 70 -19.10 -1.03 -17.58
C GLY A 70 -19.16 0.12 -16.57
N PHE A 71 -19.75 1.27 -16.96
CA PHE A 71 -19.91 2.44 -16.10
C PHE A 71 -21.30 2.50 -15.48
N PHE A 72 -21.39 3.14 -14.32
CA PHE A 72 -22.66 3.41 -13.64
C PHE A 72 -22.50 4.55 -12.64
N HIS A 73 -23.61 5.10 -12.18
CA HIS A 73 -23.63 6.21 -11.24
C HIS A 73 -23.99 5.72 -9.84
N VAL A 74 -23.29 6.22 -8.83
CA VAL A 74 -23.60 5.99 -7.40
C VAL A 74 -23.91 7.33 -6.75
N SER A 75 -25.06 7.43 -6.08
CA SER A 75 -25.46 8.67 -5.41
C SER A 75 -24.40 9.13 -4.41
N TYR A 76 -24.23 10.45 -4.29
CA TYR A 76 -23.42 11.04 -3.21
C TYR A 76 -23.92 10.67 -1.80
N GLU A 77 -25.21 10.34 -1.68
CA GLU A 77 -25.85 9.96 -0.42
C GLU A 77 -25.81 8.45 -0.13
N ASP A 78 -25.10 7.66 -0.96
CA ASP A 78 -24.88 6.24 -0.68
C ASP A 78 -24.14 6.06 0.64
N SER A 79 -24.63 5.13 1.48
CA SER A 79 -24.13 4.95 2.85
C SER A 79 -22.66 4.56 2.95
N TRP A 80 -22.07 4.02 1.88
CA TRP A 80 -20.74 3.40 1.95
C TRP A 80 -19.74 3.89 0.90
N ILE A 81 -20.17 4.60 -0.14
CA ILE A 81 -19.29 4.95 -1.27
C ILE A 81 -18.06 5.79 -0.88
N THR A 82 -18.14 6.52 0.23
CA THR A 82 -17.06 7.39 0.71
C THR A 82 -16.49 6.99 2.07
N GLU A 83 -16.98 5.90 2.69
CA GLU A 83 -16.55 5.48 4.03
C GLU A 83 -15.11 4.90 4.04
N SER A 84 -14.72 4.27 2.94
CA SER A 84 -13.33 3.84 2.76
C SER A 84 -12.95 3.98 1.29
N GLY A 85 -11.97 4.82 1.01
CA GLY A 85 -11.49 5.05 -0.35
C GLY A 85 -9.98 4.97 -0.43
N ILE A 86 -9.47 4.38 -1.52
CA ILE A 86 -8.06 4.42 -1.89
C ILE A 86 -7.95 5.27 -3.15
N SER A 87 -7.19 6.35 -3.10
CA SER A 87 -6.88 7.15 -4.28
C SER A 87 -5.51 6.78 -4.84
N TYR A 88 -5.42 6.64 -6.16
CA TYR A 88 -4.17 6.46 -6.88
C TYR A 88 -3.75 7.79 -7.48
N CYS A 89 -2.62 8.32 -7.03
CA CYS A 89 -2.05 9.57 -7.54
C CYS A 89 -0.56 9.39 -7.85
N GLY A 90 0.02 10.34 -8.57
CA GLY A 90 1.44 10.28 -8.91
C GLY A 90 1.78 9.13 -9.87
N ILE A 91 0.86 8.79 -10.80
CA ILE A 91 1.08 7.73 -11.79
C ILE A 91 2.24 8.13 -12.69
N GLY A 92 3.30 7.33 -12.65
CA GLY A 92 4.48 7.51 -13.50
C GLY A 92 4.43 6.67 -14.79
N PRO A 93 5.41 6.87 -15.69
CA PRO A 93 5.58 6.01 -16.86
C PRO A 93 5.83 4.54 -16.45
N LEU A 94 5.46 3.59 -17.34
CA LEU A 94 5.65 2.16 -17.10
C LEU A 94 7.13 1.72 -17.01
N ASP A 95 8.04 2.54 -17.55
CA ASP A 95 9.47 2.32 -17.60
C ASP A 95 10.25 3.12 -16.54
N ASN A 96 9.58 3.56 -15.47
CA ASN A 96 10.24 4.28 -14.38
C ASN A 96 11.34 3.45 -13.73
N PHE A 97 11.10 2.15 -13.53
CA PHE A 97 12.03 1.21 -12.91
C PHE A 97 12.06 -0.09 -13.72
N ASP A 98 13.22 -0.75 -13.76
CA ASP A 98 13.34 -2.05 -14.40
C ASP A 98 13.04 -3.20 -13.44
N ARG A 99 13.13 -2.95 -12.11
CA ARG A 99 12.90 -3.94 -11.07
C ARG A 99 12.15 -3.38 -9.89
N ASN A 100 11.37 -4.28 -9.27
CA ASN A 100 10.71 -4.07 -8.00
C ASN A 100 11.04 -5.25 -7.09
N TYR A 101 11.79 -5.02 -6.04
CA TYR A 101 12.08 -5.96 -4.96
C TYR A 101 11.01 -5.82 -3.89
N GLN A 102 10.29 -6.91 -3.60
CA GLN A 102 9.21 -6.93 -2.61
C GLN A 102 8.94 -8.35 -2.09
N SER A 103 8.48 -8.48 -0.86
CA SER A 103 7.95 -9.71 -0.27
C SER A 103 6.47 -9.59 0.15
N ASP A 104 5.96 -8.37 0.25
CA ASP A 104 4.60 -8.04 0.66
C ASP A 104 3.64 -7.95 -0.55
N LEU A 105 3.30 -9.08 -1.16
CA LEU A 105 2.48 -9.14 -2.39
C LEU A 105 1.03 -8.68 -2.19
N CYS A 106 0.46 -8.89 -1.00
CA CYS A 106 -0.87 -8.39 -0.63
C CYS A 106 -0.84 -6.99 0.01
N GLY A 107 0.36 -6.46 0.28
CA GLY A 107 0.56 -5.15 0.88
C GLY A 107 0.12 -5.07 2.34
N TRP A 108 -0.33 -3.91 2.77
CA TRP A 108 -0.64 -3.61 4.15
C TRP A 108 -1.88 -4.35 4.65
N THR A 109 -1.70 -5.40 5.46
CA THR A 109 -2.78 -6.14 6.13
C THR A 109 -2.75 -6.02 7.65
N GLY A 110 -1.70 -5.42 8.21
CA GLY A 110 -1.56 -5.18 9.64
C GLY A 110 -0.45 -4.18 9.97
N GLN A 111 -0.30 -3.89 11.24
CA GLN A 111 0.70 -2.94 11.74
C GLN A 111 1.49 -3.55 12.87
N MET A 112 2.72 -3.07 13.06
CA MET A 112 3.55 -3.41 14.22
C MET A 112 4.38 -2.21 14.68
N GLY A 113 4.90 -2.32 15.90
CA GLY A 113 5.73 -1.31 16.56
C GLY A 113 6.06 -1.72 17.98
N PHE A 114 6.58 -0.78 18.74
CA PHE A 114 7.07 -1.00 20.11
C PHE A 114 6.29 -0.25 21.18
N GLY A 115 5.07 0.19 20.87
CA GLY A 115 4.28 1.04 21.77
C GLY A 115 4.60 2.52 21.65
N GLU A 116 5.46 2.90 20.72
CA GLU A 116 5.94 4.26 20.46
C GLU A 116 5.64 4.67 19.02
N PRO A 117 5.54 5.98 18.72
CA PRO A 117 5.30 6.46 17.37
C PRO A 117 6.49 6.27 16.42
N GLU A 118 7.66 5.91 16.92
CA GLU A 118 8.88 5.71 16.16
C GLU A 118 9.31 4.25 16.16
N ALA A 119 9.76 3.78 15.00
CA ALA A 119 10.39 2.46 14.82
C ALA A 119 11.32 2.48 13.61
N TRP A 120 12.14 1.46 13.50
CA TRP A 120 12.94 1.16 12.32
C TRP A 120 12.42 -0.11 11.66
N MET A 121 12.36 -0.11 10.34
CA MET A 121 12.05 -1.28 9.53
C MET A 121 13.09 -1.46 8.44
N ALA A 122 13.34 -2.69 8.02
CA ALA A 122 14.27 -2.99 6.94
C ALA A 122 13.85 -4.25 6.18
N ASN A 123 14.26 -4.32 4.91
CA ASN A 123 14.21 -5.54 4.09
C ASN A 123 15.57 -5.74 3.42
N ALA A 124 16.04 -7.00 3.44
CA ALA A 124 17.22 -7.42 2.70
C ALA A 124 16.81 -8.03 1.36
N TYR A 125 17.55 -7.69 0.32
CA TYR A 125 17.37 -8.17 -1.04
C TYR A 125 18.72 -8.53 -1.66
N THR A 126 18.67 -9.30 -2.76
CA THR A 126 19.87 -9.60 -3.56
C THR A 126 19.68 -9.04 -4.96
N ALA A 127 20.62 -8.22 -5.42
CA ALA A 127 20.59 -7.62 -6.75
C ALA A 127 20.67 -8.70 -7.84
N GLU A 128 19.73 -8.67 -8.79
CA GLU A 128 19.66 -9.69 -9.83
C GLU A 128 20.60 -9.42 -11.01
N SER A 129 21.09 -8.20 -11.15
CA SER A 129 22.03 -7.74 -12.19
C SER A 129 22.79 -6.52 -11.69
N ASP A 130 23.78 -6.05 -12.46
CA ASP A 130 24.38 -4.74 -12.23
C ASP A 130 23.28 -3.68 -12.42
N GLU A 131 22.98 -2.94 -11.37
CA GLU A 131 21.86 -2.02 -11.34
C GLU A 131 22.07 -0.84 -10.38
N THR A 132 21.22 0.18 -10.49
CA THR A 132 21.19 1.30 -9.57
C THR A 132 19.87 1.31 -8.79
N LEU A 133 19.94 1.31 -7.48
CA LEU A 133 18.78 1.54 -6.60
C LEU A 133 18.40 3.01 -6.66
N GLU A 134 17.16 3.30 -7.06
CA GLU A 134 16.68 4.65 -7.35
C GLU A 134 15.64 5.14 -6.34
N ALA A 135 14.80 4.24 -5.83
CA ALA A 135 13.69 4.61 -4.98
C ALA A 135 13.31 3.50 -3.99
N VAL A 136 12.54 3.87 -2.98
CA VAL A 136 12.02 2.99 -1.93
C VAL A 136 10.53 3.22 -1.77
N GLY A 137 9.76 2.14 -1.60
CA GLY A 137 8.32 2.18 -1.41
C GLY A 137 7.90 1.65 -0.04
N PHE A 138 7.06 2.40 0.67
CA PHE A 138 6.53 1.99 1.98
C PHE A 138 5.23 2.71 2.32
N TYR A 139 4.56 2.30 3.38
CA TYR A 139 3.31 2.91 3.83
C TYR A 139 3.54 3.88 5.00
N ALA A 140 2.88 5.05 4.91
CA ALA A 140 2.57 5.88 6.06
C ALA A 140 1.27 5.38 6.71
N THR A 141 1.31 4.93 7.95
CA THR A 141 0.16 4.32 8.64
C THR A 141 -0.79 5.34 9.26
N ALA A 142 -0.40 6.62 9.30
CA ALA A 142 -1.23 7.76 9.66
C ALA A 142 -0.66 9.05 9.02
N PRO A 143 -1.42 10.17 9.03
CA PRO A 143 -0.93 11.45 8.51
C PRO A 143 0.33 11.96 9.21
N ASP A 144 1.02 12.89 8.54
CA ASP A 144 2.21 13.57 9.05
C ASP A 144 3.37 12.63 9.45
N THR A 145 3.49 11.50 8.74
CA THR A 145 4.56 10.52 8.95
C THR A 145 5.91 11.07 8.49
N GLU A 146 6.86 11.17 9.40
CA GLU A 146 8.27 11.52 9.12
C GLU A 146 9.05 10.25 8.77
N TYR A 147 10.02 10.36 7.84
CA TYR A 147 10.86 9.22 7.44
C TYR A 147 12.29 9.61 7.12
N GLU A 148 13.21 8.68 7.32
CA GLU A 148 14.59 8.69 6.83
C GLU A 148 14.94 7.33 6.23
N VAL A 149 15.50 7.34 5.02
CA VAL A 149 15.87 6.13 4.26
C VAL A 149 17.38 5.93 4.29
N TYR A 150 17.80 4.69 4.51
CA TYR A 150 19.19 4.24 4.54
C TYR A 150 19.34 2.99 3.67
N VAL A 151 20.55 2.78 3.17
CA VAL A 151 20.94 1.55 2.48
C VAL A 151 22.25 1.06 3.07
N PHE A 152 22.33 -0.24 3.34
CA PHE A 152 23.48 -0.88 3.97
C PHE A 152 23.94 -2.10 3.15
N ASP A 153 25.19 -2.45 3.31
CA ASP A 153 25.74 -3.74 2.90
C ASP A 153 25.00 -4.88 3.61
N GLY A 154 24.44 -5.79 2.83
CA GLY A 154 23.57 -6.85 3.34
C GLY A 154 24.30 -7.91 4.14
N ASP A 155 25.50 -8.30 3.71
CA ASP A 155 26.29 -9.32 4.41
C ASP A 155 26.72 -8.82 5.79
N SER A 156 27.20 -7.59 5.87
CA SER A 156 27.57 -6.96 7.15
C SER A 156 26.37 -6.81 8.08
N PHE A 157 25.22 -6.38 7.55
CA PHE A 157 23.99 -6.23 8.34
C PHE A 157 23.54 -7.60 8.89
N ARG A 158 23.47 -8.63 8.04
CA ARG A 158 23.07 -9.98 8.44
C ARG A 158 23.99 -10.57 9.49
N GLU A 159 25.31 -10.42 9.35
CA GLU A 159 26.28 -10.89 10.34
C GLU A 159 26.02 -10.30 11.74
N HIS A 160 25.71 -8.99 11.82
CA HIS A 160 25.38 -8.34 13.07
C HIS A 160 24.09 -8.88 13.69
N VAL A 161 23.04 -9.06 12.86
CA VAL A 161 21.75 -9.57 13.34
C VAL A 161 21.86 -11.01 13.83
N GLU A 162 22.48 -11.90 13.07
CA GLU A 162 22.66 -13.33 13.44
C GLU A 162 23.47 -13.52 14.71
N ASN A 163 24.46 -12.69 14.93
CA ASN A 163 25.29 -12.73 16.15
C ASN A 163 24.71 -11.90 17.31
N ASN A 164 23.53 -11.31 17.15
CA ASN A 164 22.90 -10.40 18.12
C ASN A 164 23.82 -9.24 18.55
N VAL A 165 24.57 -8.71 17.59
CA VAL A 165 25.50 -7.59 17.77
C VAL A 165 24.81 -6.31 17.29
N LYS A 166 25.04 -5.20 18.00
CA LYS A 166 24.48 -3.90 17.63
C LYS A 166 24.97 -3.45 16.26
N PHE A 167 24.03 -3.12 15.38
CA PHE A 167 24.26 -2.46 14.11
C PHE A 167 23.77 -1.01 14.20
N GLN A 168 24.67 -0.05 14.06
CA GLN A 168 24.37 1.38 14.25
C GLN A 168 23.77 1.96 12.95
N ALA A 169 22.47 1.75 12.71
CA ALA A 169 21.81 2.20 11.49
C ALA A 169 21.80 3.74 11.34
N ASP A 170 21.67 4.46 12.43
CA ASP A 170 21.69 5.94 12.48
C ASP A 170 23.06 6.57 12.14
N SER A 171 24.14 5.79 12.14
CA SER A 171 25.46 6.21 11.67
C SER A 171 25.59 6.23 10.15
N GLY A 172 24.64 5.59 9.44
CA GLY A 172 24.57 5.56 7.99
C GLY A 172 24.24 6.93 7.39
N LYS A 173 24.44 7.02 6.07
CA LYS A 173 24.05 8.22 5.33
C LYS A 173 22.56 8.20 5.02
N VAL A 174 21.84 9.25 5.39
CA VAL A 174 20.44 9.46 4.96
C VAL A 174 20.40 9.69 3.44
N LEU A 175 19.69 8.85 2.72
CA LEU A 175 19.54 8.89 1.26
C LEU A 175 18.24 9.55 0.80
N ALA A 176 17.22 9.55 1.65
CA ALA A 176 16.00 10.33 1.49
C ALA A 176 15.40 10.61 2.85
N SER A 177 14.72 11.73 3.00
CA SER A 177 13.99 12.09 4.21
C SER A 177 12.87 13.07 3.90
N GLY A 178 11.84 13.09 4.72
CA GLY A 178 10.71 14.00 4.54
C GLY A 178 9.56 13.73 5.49
N THR A 179 8.43 14.37 5.19
CA THR A 179 7.15 14.15 5.87
C THR A 179 6.09 13.81 4.84
N LEU A 180 5.31 12.78 5.11
CA LEU A 180 4.22 12.30 4.28
C LEU A 180 2.90 12.81 4.88
N PRO A 181 2.14 13.66 4.16
CA PRO A 181 0.99 14.36 4.75
C PRO A 181 -0.20 13.44 5.01
N ASP A 182 -0.36 12.37 4.23
CA ASP A 182 -1.53 11.52 4.27
C ASP A 182 -1.16 10.06 4.55
N THR A 183 -2.12 9.28 5.04
CA THR A 183 -2.01 7.83 5.13
C THR A 183 -2.00 7.21 3.74
N GLY A 184 -1.09 6.26 3.47
CA GLY A 184 -1.05 5.57 2.18
C GLY A 184 0.32 5.03 1.80
N PHE A 185 0.39 4.46 0.58
CA PHE A 185 1.64 3.97 0.00
C PHE A 185 2.38 5.09 -0.73
N TYR A 186 3.66 5.22 -0.45
CA TYR A 186 4.52 6.22 -1.08
C TYR A 186 5.76 5.58 -1.71
N THR A 187 6.15 6.08 -2.87
CA THR A 187 7.47 5.81 -3.46
C THR A 187 8.31 7.06 -3.34
N VAL A 188 9.43 6.97 -2.64
CA VAL A 188 10.36 8.08 -2.41
C VAL A 188 11.66 7.84 -3.16
N ASN A 189 12.07 8.82 -3.98
CA ASN A 189 13.32 8.74 -4.71
C ASN A 189 14.51 9.01 -3.77
N LEU A 190 15.60 8.27 -3.98
CA LEU A 190 16.85 8.52 -3.30
C LEU A 190 17.50 9.81 -3.84
N ALA A 191 18.07 10.64 -2.96
CA ALA A 191 18.80 11.85 -3.35
C ALA A 191 20.04 11.53 -4.19
N LYS A 192 20.57 10.30 -4.03
CA LYS A 192 21.64 9.73 -4.82
C LYS A 192 21.39 8.24 -4.97
N SER A 193 21.29 7.75 -6.21
CA SER A 193 21.21 6.31 -6.52
C SER A 193 22.40 5.54 -5.96
N GLN A 194 22.19 4.29 -5.60
CA GLN A 194 23.22 3.38 -5.10
C GLN A 194 23.50 2.33 -6.17
N GLU A 195 24.75 2.20 -6.57
CA GLU A 195 25.19 1.13 -7.48
C GLU A 195 25.21 -0.19 -6.71
N LEU A 196 24.71 -1.24 -7.34
CA LEU A 196 24.63 -2.61 -6.83
C LEU A 196 25.22 -3.55 -7.87
N ASP A 197 26.15 -4.39 -7.46
CA ASP A 197 26.69 -5.44 -8.32
C ASP A 197 25.76 -6.66 -8.36
N ALA A 198 25.74 -7.38 -9.48
CA ALA A 198 24.95 -8.61 -9.60
C ALA A 198 25.30 -9.63 -8.52
N GLY A 199 24.30 -10.07 -7.76
CA GLY A 199 24.47 -11.00 -6.63
C GLY A 199 24.80 -10.32 -5.29
N GLU A 200 25.02 -9.00 -5.28
CA GLU A 200 25.23 -8.24 -4.04
C GLU A 200 23.97 -8.25 -3.18
N MET A 201 24.14 -8.56 -1.90
CA MET A 201 23.07 -8.38 -0.92
C MET A 201 23.08 -6.94 -0.40
N PHE A 202 21.92 -6.30 -0.43
CA PHE A 202 21.72 -4.96 0.09
C PHE A 202 20.51 -4.91 1.03
N VAL A 203 20.55 -4.01 1.99
CA VAL A 203 19.45 -3.77 2.92
C VAL A 203 18.96 -2.35 2.77
N VAL A 204 17.65 -2.23 2.50
CA VAL A 204 16.95 -0.95 2.61
C VAL A 204 16.38 -0.85 4.01
N ALA A 205 16.66 0.25 4.72
CA ALA A 205 16.11 0.51 6.03
C ALA A 205 15.42 1.89 6.07
N VAL A 206 14.33 1.96 6.80
CA VAL A 206 13.58 3.20 7.02
C VAL A 206 13.39 3.40 8.52
N ARG A 207 13.84 4.54 9.02
CA ARG A 207 13.39 5.09 10.27
C ARG A 207 12.07 5.81 10.00
N ILE A 208 11.02 5.41 10.69
CA ILE A 208 9.68 5.97 10.51
C ILE A 208 9.17 6.50 11.86
N ARG A 209 8.58 7.70 11.84
CA ARG A 209 7.92 8.31 12.98
C ARG A 209 6.54 8.78 12.56
N THR A 210 5.51 8.13 13.09
CA THR A 210 4.11 8.39 12.71
C THR A 210 3.35 8.92 13.94
N PRO A 211 3.04 10.23 14.00
CA PRO A 211 2.27 10.79 15.09
C PRO A 211 0.90 10.12 15.24
N GLY A 212 0.48 9.91 16.49
CA GLY A 212 -0.85 9.35 16.78
C GLY A 212 -0.99 7.84 16.71
N THR A 213 0.06 7.12 16.29
CA THR A 213 0.09 5.64 16.35
C THR A 213 1.20 5.14 17.27
N THR A 214 1.03 3.94 17.79
CA THR A 214 2.04 3.19 18.55
C THR A 214 2.59 2.00 17.77
N GLN A 215 2.12 1.82 16.53
CA GLN A 215 2.48 0.75 15.61
C GLN A 215 2.72 1.34 14.20
N PRO A 216 3.82 2.06 13.98
CA PRO A 216 4.03 2.84 12.76
C PRO A 216 4.40 2.01 11.53
N VAL A 217 4.81 0.74 11.69
CA VAL A 217 5.29 -0.11 10.60
C VAL A 217 4.14 -0.91 10.01
N ALA A 218 3.88 -0.72 8.71
CA ALA A 218 2.94 -1.54 7.95
C ALA A 218 3.55 -2.90 7.63
N VAL A 219 2.77 -3.96 7.80
CA VAL A 219 3.19 -5.34 7.55
C VAL A 219 2.09 -6.14 6.88
N GLU A 220 2.50 -7.21 6.22
CA GLU A 220 1.64 -8.22 5.63
C GLU A 220 1.64 -9.46 6.52
N TYR A 221 0.48 -9.81 7.09
CA TYR A 221 0.29 -11.00 7.91
C TYR A 221 -0.42 -12.11 7.15
N ALA A 222 0.06 -13.35 7.32
CA ALA A 222 -0.69 -14.54 7.00
C ALA A 222 -1.78 -14.74 8.07
N GLY A 223 -2.97 -14.22 7.80
CA GLY A 223 -4.15 -14.36 8.66
C GLY A 223 -5.07 -15.48 8.19
N GLY A 224 -6.30 -15.50 8.71
CA GLY A 224 -7.36 -16.35 8.19
C GLY A 224 -8.09 -15.72 6.99
N GLY A 225 -8.93 -16.48 6.30
CA GLY A 225 -9.75 -15.98 5.20
C GLY A 225 -8.94 -15.56 3.97
N ARG A 226 -9.08 -14.32 3.52
CA ARG A 226 -8.46 -13.81 2.28
C ARG A 226 -6.93 -13.78 2.32
N THR A 227 -6.34 -13.65 3.51
CA THR A 227 -4.88 -13.59 3.72
C THR A 227 -4.26 -14.92 4.15
N GLY A 228 -5.03 -16.01 4.12
CA GLY A 228 -4.59 -17.33 4.58
C GLY A 228 -3.50 -17.99 3.74
N ASN A 229 -3.33 -17.54 2.49
CA ASN A 229 -2.35 -18.08 1.53
C ASN A 229 -1.15 -17.14 1.30
N ILE A 230 -0.98 -16.12 2.11
CA ILE A 230 0.19 -15.24 2.05
C ILE A 230 1.45 -16.06 2.37
N ASP A 231 2.47 -15.97 1.52
CA ASP A 231 3.79 -16.53 1.78
C ASP A 231 4.57 -15.58 2.72
N ILE A 232 4.97 -16.10 3.88
CA ILE A 232 5.79 -15.36 4.84
C ILE A 232 7.26 -15.80 4.76
N GLY A 233 7.56 -16.81 3.94
CA GLY A 233 8.90 -17.39 3.83
C GLY A 233 9.75 -16.78 2.71
N ASP A 234 9.19 -15.93 1.86
CA ASP A 234 9.82 -15.40 0.66
C ASP A 234 10.59 -14.08 0.88
N GLY A 235 10.54 -13.53 2.09
CA GLY A 235 11.17 -12.27 2.46
C GLY A 235 12.26 -12.38 3.52
N GLU A 236 12.97 -11.29 3.74
CA GLU A 236 13.93 -11.09 4.81
C GLU A 236 13.76 -9.69 5.40
N GLY A 237 12.70 -9.58 6.24
CA GLY A 237 12.30 -8.35 6.88
C GLY A 237 12.78 -8.24 8.31
N TYR A 238 13.00 -7.02 8.76
CA TYR A 238 13.51 -6.72 10.09
C TYR A 238 12.81 -5.52 10.70
N ILE A 239 12.70 -5.52 12.03
CA ILE A 239 12.22 -4.39 12.83
C ILE A 239 13.21 -4.11 13.97
N SER A 240 13.37 -2.83 14.33
CA SER A 240 14.17 -2.38 15.45
C SER A 240 13.52 -1.21 16.16
N PHE A 241 13.70 -1.13 17.48
CA PHE A 241 13.23 0.00 18.28
C PHE A 241 14.05 1.26 18.02
N ASP A 242 15.36 1.12 17.96
CA ASP A 242 16.32 2.23 17.94
C ASP A 242 17.34 2.17 16.79
N GLY A 243 17.17 1.23 15.84
CA GLY A 243 18.10 1.00 14.74
C GLY A 243 19.38 0.28 15.14
N SER A 244 19.50 -0.23 16.37
CA SER A 244 20.72 -0.89 16.83
C SER A 244 20.60 -2.41 16.96
N LEU A 245 19.51 -2.92 17.53
CA LEU A 245 19.23 -4.34 17.62
C LEU A 245 18.02 -4.65 16.74
N TRP A 246 18.18 -5.64 15.87
CA TRP A 246 17.21 -5.97 14.84
C TRP A 246 16.62 -7.36 15.05
N GLU A 247 15.32 -7.48 14.85
CA GLU A 247 14.56 -8.72 14.97
C GLU A 247 13.98 -9.08 13.60
N ARG A 248 14.22 -10.30 13.12
CA ARG A 248 13.68 -10.79 11.87
C ARG A 248 12.18 -11.08 12.00
N THR A 249 11.36 -10.46 11.14
CA THR A 249 9.90 -10.45 11.29
C THR A 249 9.22 -11.73 10.84
N GLU A 250 9.70 -12.40 9.79
CA GLU A 250 9.11 -13.65 9.30
C GLU A 250 9.18 -14.76 10.34
N THR A 251 10.29 -14.85 11.07
CA THR A 251 10.51 -15.90 12.10
C THR A 251 9.90 -15.55 13.43
N SER A 252 9.99 -14.28 13.87
CA SER A 252 9.59 -13.86 15.21
C SER A 252 8.14 -13.39 15.30
N LYS A 253 7.63 -12.77 14.21
CA LYS A 253 6.28 -12.16 14.16
C LYS A 253 5.37 -12.80 13.11
N ARG A 254 5.90 -13.63 12.22
CA ARG A 254 5.17 -14.26 11.11
C ARG A 254 4.52 -13.24 10.18
N CYS A 255 5.29 -12.25 9.77
CA CYS A 255 4.84 -11.22 8.83
C CYS A 255 5.98 -10.74 7.93
N ASN A 256 5.64 -10.24 6.75
CA ASN A 256 6.52 -9.51 5.87
C ASN A 256 6.44 -8.01 6.18
N VAL A 257 7.57 -7.31 6.12
CA VAL A 257 7.59 -5.84 6.21
C VAL A 257 7.18 -5.26 4.86
N CYS A 258 6.22 -4.33 4.84
CA CYS A 258 5.78 -3.66 3.63
C CYS A 258 6.77 -2.57 3.19
N LEU A 259 7.93 -2.99 2.70
CA LEU A 259 9.02 -2.13 2.28
C LEU A 259 9.60 -2.66 0.97
N LYS A 260 9.57 -1.84 -0.09
CA LYS A 260 9.97 -2.20 -1.44
C LYS A 260 11.20 -1.42 -1.88
N ALA A 261 11.96 -1.99 -2.81
CA ALA A 261 13.10 -1.33 -3.43
C ALA A 261 12.95 -1.33 -4.96
N TYR A 262 13.26 -0.20 -5.58
CA TYR A 262 13.11 -0.01 -7.03
C TYR A 262 14.45 0.34 -7.66
N SER A 263 14.82 -0.38 -8.72
CA SER A 263 16.11 -0.20 -9.39
C SER A 263 16.02 -0.10 -10.91
N ARG A 264 17.10 0.38 -11.50
CA ARG A 264 17.33 0.38 -12.96
C ARG A 264 18.58 -0.43 -13.29
N LYS A 265 18.52 -1.19 -14.36
CA LYS A 265 19.68 -1.92 -14.87
C LYS A 265 20.73 -0.97 -15.44
N ILE A 266 21.98 -1.21 -15.12
CA ILE A 266 23.11 -0.51 -15.74
C ILE A 266 23.32 -1.10 -17.15
N GLY A 267 23.39 -0.25 -18.17
CA GLY A 267 23.73 -0.67 -19.54
C GLY A 267 22.53 -0.89 -20.48
N LYS A 268 21.38 -0.32 -20.18
CA LYS A 268 20.27 -0.16 -21.16
C LYS A 268 20.32 1.20 -21.87
#